data_a0553098ddff78965899870776c67f20
#
_entry.id   a0553098ddff78965899870776c67f20
#
_cell.length_a   1.000
_cell.length_b   1.000
_cell.length_c   1.000
_cell.angle_alpha   90.00
_cell.angle_beta   90.00
_cell.angle_gamma   90.00
#
_symmetry.space_group_name_H-M   'P 1'
#
loop_
_entity.id
_entity.type
_entity.pdbx_description
1 polymer ?
#
loop_
_entity_poly.entity_id
_entity_poly.type
_entity_poly.pdbx_seq_one_letter_code
_entity_poly.pdbx_strand_id
1 'polypeptide(L)'
;DYVNVISERMNLYRELNELNTEAELQKFESGMIDRFGPLPSQVIDLFDSVRLKWEAKRLGLERVVLKDKRLYGYFIADQKSPFFESDRFTDVLKFLQNSPKICVMKEKETKQGLRLLITFIHITSLQKALNTLRSI
;
A
#
# COMPACT_ATOMS: atom_id res chain seq x y z
N ASP A 1 -18.47 -15.13 -14.94
CA ASP A 1 -17.58 -14.26 -14.17
C ASP A 1 -16.15 -14.76 -14.17
N TYR A 2 -15.22 -13.83 -14.09
CA TYR A 2 -13.79 -14.17 -14.10
C TYR A 2 -13.40 -14.92 -12.83
N VAL A 3 -13.81 -14.43 -11.67
CA VAL A 3 -13.67 -15.11 -10.38
C VAL A 3 -15.02 -15.03 -9.69
N ASN A 4 -15.84 -16.04 -9.85
CA ASN A 4 -17.23 -16.00 -9.42
C ASN A 4 -17.52 -16.81 -8.17
N VAL A 5 -16.56 -17.60 -7.70
CA VAL A 5 -16.74 -18.45 -6.53
C VAL A 5 -15.94 -17.89 -5.37
N ILE A 6 -16.56 -17.77 -4.20
CA ILE A 6 -15.91 -17.18 -3.01
C ILE A 6 -14.61 -17.92 -2.67
N SER A 7 -14.62 -19.25 -2.76
CA SER A 7 -13.42 -20.05 -2.48
C SER A 7 -12.26 -19.72 -3.43
N GLU A 8 -12.56 -19.47 -4.71
CA GLU A 8 -11.55 -19.07 -5.68
C GLU A 8 -10.99 -17.70 -5.37
N ARG A 9 -11.85 -16.75 -4.96
CA ARG A 9 -11.43 -15.42 -4.55
C ARG A 9 -10.50 -15.47 -3.35
N MET A 10 -10.82 -16.26 -2.36
CA MET A 10 -10.00 -16.42 -1.17
C MET A 10 -8.65 -17.04 -1.49
N ASN A 11 -8.62 -18.00 -2.38
CA ASN A 11 -7.37 -18.58 -2.86
C ASN A 11 -6.52 -17.55 -3.61
N LEU A 12 -7.16 -16.73 -4.43
CA LEU A 12 -6.49 -15.66 -5.16
C LEU A 12 -5.84 -14.66 -4.20
N TYR A 13 -6.57 -14.20 -3.20
CA TYR A 13 -6.03 -13.29 -2.19
C TYR A 13 -4.86 -13.90 -1.44
N ARG A 14 -4.96 -15.18 -1.09
CA ARG A 14 -3.89 -15.89 -0.38
C ARG A 14 -2.63 -15.97 -1.22
N GLU A 15 -2.77 -16.35 -2.49
CA GLU A 15 -1.63 -16.42 -3.40
C GLU A 15 -0.99 -15.05 -3.63
N LEU A 16 -1.81 -14.02 -3.81
CA LEU A 16 -1.31 -12.66 -3.99
C LEU A 16 -0.52 -12.17 -2.76
N ASN A 17 -0.99 -12.50 -1.56
CA ASN A 17 -0.33 -12.08 -0.34
C ASN A 17 1.02 -12.80 -0.11
N GLU A 18 1.26 -13.89 -0.78
CA GLU A 18 2.54 -14.62 -0.71
C GLU A 18 3.59 -14.06 -1.67
N LEU A 19 3.18 -13.23 -2.63
CA LEU A 19 4.10 -12.62 -3.57
C LEU A 19 4.85 -11.46 -2.93
N ASN A 20 6.14 -11.36 -3.22
CA ASN A 20 7.01 -10.36 -2.61
C ASN A 20 7.70 -9.44 -3.61
N THR A 21 7.68 -9.77 -4.90
CA THR A 21 8.38 -9.01 -5.93
C THR A 21 7.49 -8.77 -7.14
N GLU A 22 7.84 -7.71 -7.88
CA GLU A 22 7.14 -7.40 -9.13
C GLU A 22 7.26 -8.53 -10.15
N ALA A 23 8.43 -9.18 -10.22
CA ALA A 23 8.64 -10.30 -11.13
C ALA A 23 7.70 -11.46 -10.82
N GLU A 24 7.53 -11.79 -9.54
CA GLU A 24 6.58 -12.83 -9.11
C GLU A 24 5.15 -12.45 -9.46
N LEU A 25 4.78 -11.18 -9.26
CA LEU A 25 3.44 -10.68 -9.57
C LEU A 25 3.15 -10.76 -11.07
N GLN A 26 4.11 -10.36 -11.91
CA GLN A 26 3.95 -10.41 -13.36
C GLN A 26 3.82 -11.85 -13.84
N LYS A 27 4.56 -12.77 -13.26
CA LYS A 27 4.43 -14.20 -13.59
C LYS A 27 3.05 -14.73 -13.21
N PHE A 28 2.54 -14.34 -12.07
CA PHE A 28 1.20 -14.70 -11.61
C PHE A 28 0.15 -14.13 -12.56
N GLU A 29 0.28 -12.87 -12.95
CA GLU A 29 -0.62 -12.21 -13.90
C GLU A 29 -0.65 -12.94 -15.24
N SER A 30 0.52 -13.27 -15.79
CA SER A 30 0.62 -14.01 -17.05
C SER A 30 -0.08 -15.36 -16.96
N GLY A 31 0.10 -16.07 -15.86
CA GLY A 31 -0.58 -17.34 -15.63
C GLY A 31 -2.09 -17.22 -15.59
N MET A 32 -2.61 -16.15 -15.00
CA MET A 32 -4.04 -15.90 -14.97
C MET A 32 -4.58 -15.56 -16.35
N ILE A 33 -3.87 -14.76 -17.13
CA ILE A 33 -4.26 -14.41 -18.50
C ILE A 33 -4.32 -15.68 -19.35
N ASP A 34 -3.34 -16.57 -19.22
CA ASP A 34 -3.30 -17.83 -19.96
C ASP A 34 -4.48 -18.74 -19.61
N ARG A 35 -4.90 -18.75 -18.33
CA ARG A 35 -5.99 -19.63 -17.89
C ARG A 35 -7.38 -19.04 -18.14
N PHE A 36 -7.55 -17.74 -18.01
CA PHE A 36 -8.86 -17.10 -17.97
C PHE A 36 -9.05 -16.00 -19.00
N GLY A 37 -8.02 -15.61 -19.74
CA GLY A 37 -8.07 -14.51 -20.71
C GLY A 37 -7.80 -13.14 -20.08
N PRO A 38 -8.13 -12.05 -20.78
CA PRO A 38 -7.83 -10.70 -20.30
C PRO A 38 -8.38 -10.43 -18.90
N LEU A 39 -7.61 -9.70 -18.08
CA LEU A 39 -7.97 -9.43 -16.70
C LEU A 39 -9.03 -8.34 -16.59
N PRO A 40 -10.11 -8.55 -15.80
CA PRO A 40 -11.04 -7.47 -15.46
C PRO A 40 -10.36 -6.41 -14.58
N SER A 41 -10.90 -5.19 -14.59
CA SER A 41 -10.35 -4.10 -13.81
C SER A 41 -10.28 -4.41 -12.31
N GLN A 42 -11.25 -5.17 -11.78
CA GLN A 42 -11.26 -5.56 -10.37
C GLN A 42 -10.03 -6.39 -9.99
N VAL A 43 -9.57 -7.25 -10.89
CA VAL A 43 -8.39 -8.08 -10.65
C VAL A 43 -7.12 -7.23 -10.73
N ILE A 44 -7.08 -6.30 -11.69
CA ILE A 44 -5.95 -5.36 -11.81
C ILE A 44 -5.84 -4.52 -10.53
N ASP A 45 -6.96 -4.06 -9.97
CA ASP A 45 -6.97 -3.32 -8.72
C ASP A 45 -6.41 -4.14 -7.55
N LEU A 46 -6.67 -5.44 -7.52
CA LEU A 46 -6.08 -6.32 -6.51
C LEU A 46 -4.56 -6.36 -6.62
N PHE A 47 -4.03 -6.41 -7.83
CA PHE A 47 -2.58 -6.39 -8.05
C PHE A 47 -1.98 -5.07 -7.57
N ASP A 48 -2.63 -3.95 -7.88
CA ASP A 48 -2.18 -2.63 -7.42
C ASP A 48 -2.25 -2.50 -5.89
N SER A 49 -3.23 -3.14 -5.26
CA SER A 49 -3.32 -3.19 -3.80
C SER A 49 -2.13 -3.91 -3.18
N VAL A 50 -1.67 -4.99 -3.80
CA VAL A 50 -0.47 -5.72 -3.34
C VAL A 50 0.77 -4.84 -3.49
N ARG A 51 0.90 -4.16 -4.64
CA ARG A 51 2.01 -3.23 -4.86
C ARG A 51 2.00 -2.09 -3.84
N LEU A 52 0.82 -1.59 -3.50
CA LEU A 52 0.67 -0.55 -2.49
C LEU A 52 1.16 -1.02 -1.12
N LYS A 53 0.84 -2.26 -0.75
CA LYS A 53 1.33 -2.85 0.50
C LYS A 53 2.85 -2.93 0.53
N TRP A 54 3.49 -3.31 -0.58
CA TRP A 54 4.95 -3.36 -0.65
C TRP A 54 5.57 -1.98 -0.45
N GLU A 55 5.01 -0.97 -1.11
CA GLU A 55 5.50 0.40 -0.97
C GLU A 55 5.26 0.94 0.44
N ALA A 56 4.11 0.64 1.04
CA ALA A 56 3.81 1.02 2.41
C ALA A 56 4.82 0.39 3.38
N LYS A 57 5.08 -0.90 3.22
CA LYS A 57 6.04 -1.61 4.07
C LYS A 57 7.44 -1.03 3.94
N ARG A 58 7.84 -0.67 2.73
CA ARG A 58 9.13 -0.02 2.47
C ARG A 58 9.26 1.27 3.27
N LEU A 59 8.17 2.02 3.40
CA LEU A 59 8.14 3.30 4.10
C LEU A 59 7.81 3.19 5.59
N GLY A 60 7.76 1.96 6.14
CA GLY A 60 7.49 1.75 7.55
C GLY A 60 6.01 1.86 7.94
N LEU A 61 5.11 1.78 6.97
CA LEU A 61 3.68 1.84 7.21
C LEU A 61 3.13 0.43 7.41
N GLU A 62 2.58 0.17 8.59
CA GLU A 62 1.96 -1.13 8.91
C GLU A 62 0.55 -1.25 8.37
N ARG A 63 -0.11 -0.12 8.13
CA ARG A 63 -1.47 -0.09 7.64
C ARG A 63 -1.66 1.14 6.75
N VAL A 64 -2.37 0.96 5.64
CA VAL A 64 -2.80 2.06 4.77
C VAL A 64 -4.30 1.95 4.53
N VAL A 65 -4.98 3.10 4.52
CA VAL A 65 -6.42 3.18 4.27
C VAL A 65 -6.65 4.29 3.24
N LEU A 66 -7.31 3.94 2.15
CA LEU A 66 -7.72 4.90 1.14
C LEU A 66 -9.21 5.19 1.33
N LYS A 67 -9.53 6.42 1.74
CA LYS A 67 -10.90 6.81 2.06
C LYS A 67 -11.08 8.31 1.87
N ASP A 68 -12.22 8.71 1.32
CA ASP A 68 -12.58 10.12 1.15
C ASP A 68 -11.52 10.93 0.42
N LYS A 69 -10.93 10.36 -0.63
CA LYS A 69 -9.88 10.97 -1.45
C LYS A 69 -8.63 11.29 -0.64
N ARG A 70 -8.37 10.53 0.43
CA ARG A 70 -7.18 10.65 1.25
C ARG A 70 -6.56 9.27 1.47
N LEU A 71 -5.26 9.24 1.52
CA LEU A 71 -4.51 8.04 1.89
C LEU A 71 -3.96 8.24 3.29
N TYR A 72 -4.37 7.37 4.22
CA TYR A 72 -3.90 7.39 5.60
C TYR A 72 -2.88 6.27 5.78
N GLY A 73 -1.70 6.60 6.24
CA GLY A 73 -0.66 5.62 6.53
C GLY A 73 -0.32 5.61 8.02
N TYR A 74 -0.41 4.42 8.64
CA TYR A 74 -0.09 4.23 10.05
C TYR A 74 1.31 3.62 10.14
N PHE A 75 2.24 4.36 10.73
CA PHE A 75 3.61 3.88 10.91
C PHE A 75 3.67 2.74 11.92
N ILE A 76 4.84 2.07 11.98
CA ILE A 76 5.12 1.01 12.93
C ILE A 76 4.73 1.47 14.35
N ALA A 77 3.94 0.64 15.05
CA ALA A 77 3.45 0.96 16.39
C ALA A 77 4.57 1.09 17.41
N ASP A 78 5.64 0.30 17.27
CA ASP A 78 6.80 0.35 18.16
C ASP A 78 7.64 1.59 17.85
N GLN A 79 7.49 2.62 18.68
CA GLN A 79 8.22 3.89 18.50
C GLN A 79 9.72 3.75 18.73
N LYS A 80 10.17 2.65 19.29
CA LYS A 80 11.59 2.35 19.48
C LYS A 80 12.19 1.57 18.33
N SER A 81 11.39 1.27 17.30
CA SER A 81 11.86 0.54 16.13
C SER A 81 13.04 1.26 15.48
N PRO A 82 14.08 0.52 15.04
CA PRO A 82 15.21 1.10 14.31
C PRO A 82 14.80 1.83 13.03
N PHE A 83 13.61 1.54 12.50
CA PHE A 83 13.10 2.21 11.31
C PHE A 83 13.11 3.73 11.47
N PHE A 84 12.75 4.26 12.66
CA PHE A 84 12.66 5.70 12.88
C PHE A 84 14.01 6.40 12.90
N GLU A 85 15.09 5.64 12.96
CA GLU A 85 16.46 6.14 12.85
C GLU A 85 17.07 5.89 11.48
N SER A 86 16.30 5.28 10.57
CA SER A 86 16.79 4.86 9.25
C SER A 86 16.77 6.03 8.24
N ASP A 87 17.58 5.86 7.18
CA ASP A 87 17.57 6.77 6.04
C ASP A 87 16.21 6.82 5.36
N ARG A 88 15.49 5.70 5.38
CA ARG A 88 14.16 5.62 4.78
C ARG A 88 13.18 6.56 5.47
N PHE A 89 13.20 6.61 6.80
CA PHE A 89 12.34 7.52 7.53
C PHE A 89 12.77 8.98 7.29
N THR A 90 14.05 9.23 7.15
CA THR A 90 14.56 10.56 6.79
C THR A 90 14.00 11.00 5.43
N ASP A 91 13.93 10.09 4.46
CA ASP A 91 13.33 10.37 3.15
C ASP A 91 11.86 10.76 3.28
N VAL A 92 11.11 10.08 4.15
CA VAL A 92 9.71 10.40 4.43
C VAL A 92 9.59 11.82 4.98
N LEU A 93 10.44 12.18 5.94
CA LEU A 93 10.44 13.51 6.54
C LEU A 93 10.79 14.60 5.52
N LYS A 94 11.73 14.33 4.63
CA LYS A 94 12.09 15.27 3.55
C LYS A 94 10.92 15.48 2.60
N PHE A 95 10.23 14.39 2.23
CA PHE A 95 9.05 14.49 1.37
C PHE A 95 7.97 15.35 2.05
N LEU A 96 7.75 15.14 3.34
CA LEU A 96 6.78 15.89 4.13
C LEU A 96 7.11 17.38 4.13
N GLN A 97 8.38 17.73 4.34
CA GLN A 97 8.83 19.12 4.36
C GLN A 97 8.70 19.80 3.00
N ASN A 98 8.91 19.05 1.93
CA ASN A 98 8.85 19.56 0.56
C ASN A 98 7.43 19.60 -0.01
N SER A 99 6.47 18.95 0.66
CA SER A 99 5.11 18.80 0.17
C SER A 99 4.05 19.08 1.23
N PRO A 100 4.14 20.23 1.93
CA PRO A 100 3.24 20.50 3.06
C PRO A 100 1.78 20.70 2.64
N LYS A 101 1.52 20.94 1.35
CA LYS A 101 0.15 21.14 0.85
C LYS A 101 -0.58 19.83 0.58
N ILE A 102 0.14 18.72 0.42
CA ILE A 102 -0.47 17.44 0.07
C ILE A 102 -0.25 16.35 1.11
N CYS A 103 0.59 16.62 2.11
CA CYS A 103 1.00 15.61 3.06
C CYS A 103 1.13 16.22 4.45
N VAL A 104 0.54 15.58 5.45
CA VAL A 104 0.57 16.01 6.85
C VAL A 104 0.88 14.81 7.74
N MET A 105 1.74 15.02 8.74
CA MET A 105 2.05 14.00 9.75
C MET A 105 1.48 14.41 11.10
N LYS A 106 0.81 13.46 11.76
CA LYS A 106 0.18 13.69 13.08
C LYS A 106 0.42 12.48 13.97
N GLU A 107 0.32 12.70 15.28
CA GLU A 107 0.24 11.61 16.24
C GLU A 107 -1.24 11.34 16.54
N LYS A 108 -1.59 10.07 16.61
CA LYS A 108 -2.95 9.64 16.94
C LYS A 108 -2.90 8.63 18.06
N GLU A 109 -3.76 8.82 19.06
CA GLU A 109 -3.91 7.83 20.11
C GLU A 109 -4.72 6.65 19.60
N THR A 110 -4.19 5.45 19.77
CA THR A 110 -4.82 4.21 19.36
C THR A 110 -4.90 3.26 20.54
N LYS A 111 -5.56 2.11 20.36
CA LYS A 111 -5.62 1.08 21.39
C LYS A 111 -4.23 0.58 21.80
N GLN A 112 -3.23 0.78 20.94
CA GLN A 112 -1.85 0.36 21.17
C GLN A 112 -0.95 1.51 21.65
N GLY A 113 -1.54 2.67 21.98
CA GLY A 113 -0.83 3.86 22.38
C GLY A 113 -0.71 4.90 21.28
N LEU A 114 0.17 5.86 21.44
CA LEU A 114 0.41 6.89 20.44
C LEU A 114 1.09 6.30 19.22
N ARG A 115 0.65 6.73 18.05
CA ARG A 115 1.12 6.22 16.78
C ARG A 115 1.24 7.35 15.77
N LEU A 116 2.32 7.37 15.01
CA LEU A 116 2.46 8.33 13.92
C LEU A 116 1.55 7.94 12.77
N LEU A 117 0.92 8.96 12.20
CA LEU A 117 0.01 8.85 11.08
C LEU A 117 0.42 9.87 10.03
N ILE A 118 0.59 9.44 8.79
CA ILE A 118 0.81 10.34 7.66
C ILE A 118 -0.45 10.34 6.80
N THR A 119 -0.89 11.53 6.39
CA THR A 119 -2.08 11.69 5.55
C THR A 119 -1.70 12.39 4.26
N PHE A 120 -2.04 11.79 3.13
CA PHE A 120 -1.91 12.38 1.81
C PHE A 120 -3.29 12.79 1.32
N ILE A 121 -3.45 14.02 0.84
CA ILE A 121 -4.73 14.51 0.33
C ILE A 121 -4.76 14.43 -1.20
N HIS A 122 -5.96 14.56 -1.77
CA HIS A 122 -6.20 14.49 -3.21
C HIS A 122 -5.80 13.15 -3.84
N ILE A 123 -5.95 12.07 -3.10
CA ILE A 123 -5.69 10.72 -3.59
C ILE A 123 -7.02 10.14 -4.09
N THR A 124 -7.27 10.26 -5.37
CA THR A 124 -8.56 9.93 -5.98
C THR A 124 -8.64 8.50 -6.51
N SER A 125 -7.51 7.79 -6.53
CA SER A 125 -7.48 6.42 -7.05
C SER A 125 -6.37 5.62 -6.39
N LEU A 126 -6.47 4.30 -6.50
CA LEU A 126 -5.43 3.38 -6.03
C LEU A 126 -4.11 3.61 -6.76
N GLN A 127 -4.18 3.86 -8.07
CA GLN A 127 -3.00 4.14 -8.88
C GLN A 127 -2.30 5.42 -8.42
N LYS A 128 -3.06 6.44 -8.07
CA LYS A 128 -2.49 7.70 -7.55
C LYS A 128 -1.83 7.49 -6.19
N ALA A 129 -2.45 6.68 -5.33
CA ALA A 129 -1.85 6.30 -4.04
C ALA A 129 -0.50 5.62 -4.25
N LEU A 130 -0.46 4.65 -5.16
CA LEU A 130 0.75 3.91 -5.48
C LEU A 130 1.85 4.83 -6.00
N ASN A 131 1.51 5.71 -6.95
CA ASN A 131 2.46 6.67 -7.51
C ASN A 131 3.01 7.62 -6.43
N THR A 132 2.15 8.06 -5.51
CA THR A 132 2.56 8.95 -4.44
C THR A 132 3.58 8.28 -3.52
N LEU A 133 3.32 7.05 -3.09
CA LEU A 133 4.27 6.33 -2.23
C LEU A 133 5.58 6.02 -2.95
N ARG A 134 5.53 5.73 -4.25
CA ARG A 134 6.72 5.47 -5.05
C ARG A 134 7.61 6.70 -5.22
N SER A 135 7.04 7.89 -5.06
CA SER A 135 7.81 9.13 -5.22
C SER A 135 8.63 9.50 -3.98
N ILE A 136 8.47 8.74 -2.89
CA ILE A 136 9.20 9.02 -1.64
C ILE A 136 10.56 8.29 -1.57
#